data_59884974fafd9c1190dca8f3d928d1c6
#
_entry.id   59884974fafd9c1190dca8f3d928d1c6
#
_cell.length_a   1.000
_cell.length_b   1.000
_cell.length_c   1.000
_cell.angle_alpha   90.00
_cell.angle_beta   90.00
_cell.angle_gamma   90.00
#
_symmetry.space_group_name_H-M   'P 1'
#
loop_
_entity.id
_entity.type
_entity.pdbx_description
1 polymer ?
#
loop_
_entity_poly.entity_id
_entity_poly.type
_entity_poly.pdbx_seq_one_letter_code
_entity_poly.pdbx_strand_id
1 'polypeptide(L)'
;MRRIITGHNQEGRSIITLDGPPARSIGEDVGGLFEIWNTDGDVIDTTDSIDRADTDIILSPPNNGSKFRYFQINPTPEGVPMELMQEIAADAFERIGAAHHRIDTSKHPAMHKTDTID
;
A
#
# COMPACT_ATOMS: atom_id res chain seq x y z
N MET A 1 -9.02 9.61 -5.00
CA MET A 1 -9.53 9.09 -3.69
C MET A 1 -9.37 10.18 -2.62
N ARG A 2 -10.27 10.24 -1.62
CA ARG A 2 -10.22 11.17 -0.48
C ARG A 2 -10.12 10.33 0.80
N ARG A 3 -9.19 10.68 1.68
CA ARG A 3 -8.95 10.07 2.98
C ARG A 3 -9.34 11.06 4.08
N ILE A 4 -10.12 10.62 5.05
CA ILE A 4 -10.47 11.41 6.23
C ILE A 4 -10.04 10.61 7.47
N ILE A 5 -9.20 11.23 8.30
CA ILE A 5 -8.75 10.65 9.57
C ILE A 5 -9.35 11.49 10.69
N THR A 6 -9.91 10.80 11.68
CA THR A 6 -10.42 11.40 12.90
C THR A 6 -9.48 11.14 14.07
N GLY A 7 -9.47 12.01 15.02
CA GLY A 7 -8.70 11.92 16.24
C GLY A 7 -9.33 12.76 17.34
N HIS A 8 -8.53 13.16 18.32
CA HIS A 8 -8.99 13.97 19.46
C HIS A 8 -8.13 15.23 19.61
N ASN A 9 -8.73 16.31 20.03
CA ASN A 9 -8.00 17.49 20.45
C ASN A 9 -7.53 17.36 21.91
N GLN A 10 -6.83 18.38 22.41
CA GLN A 10 -6.32 18.40 23.79
C GLN A 10 -7.42 18.33 24.86
N GLU A 11 -8.66 18.63 24.50
CA GLU A 11 -9.83 18.54 25.39
C GLU A 11 -10.53 17.17 25.29
N GLY A 12 -9.99 16.23 24.51
CA GLY A 12 -10.57 14.90 24.28
C GLY A 12 -11.79 14.88 23.36
N ARG A 13 -12.05 15.97 22.65
CA ARG A 13 -13.17 16.01 21.68
C ARG A 13 -12.73 15.45 20.33
N SER A 14 -13.60 14.66 19.72
CA SER A 14 -13.37 14.14 18.38
C SER A 14 -13.30 15.26 17.36
N ILE A 15 -12.26 15.22 16.52
CA ILE A 15 -12.02 16.15 15.43
C ILE A 15 -11.58 15.41 14.18
N ILE A 16 -11.68 16.06 13.02
CA ILE A 16 -10.99 15.62 11.82
C ILE A 16 -9.55 16.14 11.91
N THR A 17 -8.58 15.23 11.95
CA THR A 17 -7.15 15.58 12.01
C THR A 17 -6.55 15.70 10.61
N LEU A 18 -7.10 14.98 9.64
CA LEU A 18 -6.68 15.02 8.25
C LEU A 18 -7.89 14.85 7.33
N ASP A 19 -7.94 15.66 6.29
CA ASP A 19 -8.89 15.56 5.18
C ASP A 19 -8.16 15.86 3.87
N GLY A 20 -7.86 14.84 3.06
CA GLY A 20 -7.02 15.00 1.90
C GLY A 20 -6.90 13.73 1.05
N PRO A 21 -5.87 13.66 0.20
CA PRO A 21 -5.57 12.46 -0.58
C PRO A 21 -5.09 11.30 0.30
N PRO A 22 -4.87 10.10 -0.26
CA PRO A 22 -4.10 9.04 0.39
C PRO A 22 -2.75 9.56 0.89
N ALA A 23 -2.18 8.90 1.90
CA ALA A 23 -0.87 9.30 2.44
C ALA A 23 0.21 9.24 1.36
N ARG A 24 0.22 8.14 0.63
CA ARG A 24 1.09 7.88 -0.51
C ARG A 24 0.32 7.15 -1.58
N SER A 25 0.76 7.31 -2.83
CA SER A 25 0.26 6.55 -3.97
C SER A 25 1.38 6.26 -4.96
N ILE A 26 1.22 5.18 -5.73
CA ILE A 26 2.14 4.78 -6.79
C ILE A 26 1.37 4.08 -7.91
N GLY A 27 1.76 4.33 -9.16
CA GLY A 27 1.20 3.67 -10.34
C GLY A 27 -0.22 4.12 -10.69
N GLU A 28 -0.59 5.34 -10.38
CA GLU A 28 -1.93 5.91 -10.58
C GLU A 28 -2.38 5.93 -12.05
N ASP A 29 -1.43 5.99 -12.98
CA ASP A 29 -1.64 5.97 -14.42
C ASP A 29 -2.07 4.59 -14.96
N VAL A 30 -1.78 3.51 -14.24
CA VAL A 30 -2.09 2.13 -14.63
C VAL A 30 -3.00 1.40 -13.65
N GLY A 31 -3.61 2.13 -12.74
CA GLY A 31 -4.44 1.63 -11.64
C GLY A 31 -4.00 2.30 -10.35
N GLY A 32 -3.10 1.67 -9.62
CA GLY A 32 -2.43 2.30 -8.49
C GLY A 32 -2.63 1.60 -7.16
N LEU A 33 -1.69 1.87 -6.28
CA LEU A 33 -1.72 1.48 -4.88
C LEU A 33 -1.77 2.75 -4.04
N PHE A 34 -2.67 2.79 -3.06
CA PHE A 34 -2.96 3.97 -2.25
C PHE A 34 -2.88 3.59 -0.77
N GLU A 35 -1.92 4.16 -0.05
CA GLU A 35 -1.76 3.93 1.39
C GLU A 35 -2.78 4.75 2.17
N ILE A 36 -3.57 4.09 2.99
CA ILE A 36 -4.65 4.70 3.76
C ILE A 36 -4.29 4.81 5.23
N TRP A 37 -3.86 3.70 5.85
CA TRP A 37 -3.52 3.66 7.28
C TRP A 37 -2.53 2.53 7.57
N ASN A 38 -1.54 2.80 8.41
CA ASN A 38 -0.57 1.80 8.84
C ASN A 38 -0.45 1.76 10.37
N THR A 39 -0.17 0.58 10.90
CA THR A 39 0.29 0.38 12.27
C THR A 39 1.65 -0.33 12.25
N ASP A 40 2.49 -0.09 13.25
CA ASP A 40 3.88 -0.52 13.27
C ASP A 40 4.32 -1.15 14.60
N GLY A 41 3.45 -1.91 15.24
CA GLY A 41 3.84 -2.60 16.46
C GLY A 41 2.69 -3.21 17.23
N ASP A 42 3.04 -3.88 18.34
CA ASP A 42 2.10 -4.56 19.22
C ASP A 42 1.24 -3.60 20.04
N VAL A 43 1.78 -2.42 20.35
CA VAL A 43 1.11 -1.42 21.16
C VAL A 43 0.81 -0.20 20.30
N ILE A 44 -0.47 0.04 20.11
CA ILE A 44 -0.96 1.21 19.38
C ILE A 44 -1.32 2.29 20.41
N ASP A 45 -0.60 3.40 20.37
CA ASP A 45 -0.96 4.57 21.15
C ASP A 45 -2.13 5.30 20.47
N THR A 46 -3.29 5.22 21.10
CA THR A 46 -4.51 5.85 20.58
C THR A 46 -4.52 7.38 20.76
N THR A 47 -3.57 7.94 21.47
CA THR A 47 -3.39 9.39 21.62
C THR A 47 -2.41 9.99 20.61
N ASP A 48 -1.70 9.12 19.88
CA ASP A 48 -0.76 9.50 18.84
C ASP A 48 -1.49 10.07 17.61
N SER A 49 -0.93 11.13 17.06
CA SER A 49 -1.42 11.79 15.84
C SER A 49 -0.52 11.57 14.62
N ILE A 50 0.48 10.68 14.73
CA ILE A 50 1.41 10.40 13.64
C ILE A 50 0.69 9.64 12.52
N ASP A 51 0.80 10.16 11.31
CA ASP A 51 0.35 9.45 10.11
C ASP A 51 1.43 8.45 9.64
N ARG A 52 1.37 7.23 10.15
CA ARG A 52 2.33 6.16 9.80
C ARG A 52 2.22 5.66 8.36
N ALA A 53 1.17 6.04 7.65
CA ALA A 53 1.05 5.74 6.24
C ALA A 53 1.84 6.72 5.36
N ASP A 54 2.29 7.87 5.90
CA ASP A 54 3.10 8.86 5.17
C ASP A 54 4.59 8.50 5.20
N THR A 55 4.91 7.33 4.66
CA THR A 55 6.27 6.80 4.52
C THR A 55 6.44 6.16 3.14
N ASP A 56 7.64 5.68 2.82
CA ASP A 56 7.87 4.93 1.59
C ASP A 56 6.94 3.71 1.51
N ILE A 57 6.44 3.48 0.30
CA ILE A 57 5.55 2.35 0.06
C ILE A 57 6.36 1.06 0.07
N ILE A 58 6.10 0.22 1.05
CA ILE A 58 6.64 -1.14 1.17
C ILE A 58 5.46 -2.11 1.18
N LEU A 59 5.54 -3.20 0.40
CA LEU A 59 4.42 -4.13 0.24
C LEU A 59 4.00 -4.75 1.58
N SER A 60 4.91 -5.40 2.27
CA SER A 60 4.60 -6.07 3.54
C SER A 60 4.52 -5.10 4.72
N PRO A 61 3.61 -5.30 5.66
CA PRO A 61 3.66 -4.59 6.94
C PRO A 61 4.91 -5.00 7.74
N PRO A 62 5.34 -4.19 8.73
CA PRO A 62 6.33 -4.63 9.70
C PRO A 62 5.77 -5.75 10.58
N ASN A 63 6.65 -6.45 11.30
CA ASN A 63 6.22 -7.46 12.28
C ASN A 63 5.23 -6.85 13.29
N ASN A 64 4.13 -7.55 13.53
CA ASN A 64 3.04 -7.12 14.41
C ASN A 64 2.35 -5.80 13.98
N GLY A 65 2.60 -5.36 12.74
CA GLY A 65 1.95 -4.21 12.16
C GLY A 65 0.86 -4.59 11.17
N SER A 66 0.14 -3.60 10.70
CA SER A 66 -0.86 -3.75 9.66
C SER A 66 -0.79 -2.62 8.65
N LYS A 67 -1.25 -2.90 7.43
CA LYS A 67 -1.40 -1.89 6.38
C LYS A 67 -2.81 -1.96 5.84
N PHE A 68 -3.52 -0.86 5.90
CA PHE A 68 -4.78 -0.68 5.21
C PHE A 68 -4.54 0.16 3.96
N ARG A 69 -4.73 -0.47 2.81
CA ARG A 69 -4.51 0.16 1.51
C ARG A 69 -5.64 -0.16 0.54
N TYR A 70 -5.80 0.68 -0.42
CA TYR A 70 -6.62 0.43 -1.59
C TYR A 70 -5.70 0.25 -2.79
N PHE A 71 -5.97 -0.73 -3.63
CA PHE A 71 -5.32 -0.83 -4.93
C PHE A 71 -6.34 -1.10 -6.02
N GLN A 72 -6.06 -0.56 -7.18
CA GLN A 72 -6.84 -0.74 -8.38
C GLN A 72 -6.01 -1.53 -9.39
N ILE A 73 -6.59 -2.61 -9.88
CA ILE A 73 -5.98 -3.44 -10.93
C ILE A 73 -6.79 -3.22 -12.20
N ASN A 74 -6.16 -2.63 -13.20
CA ASN A 74 -6.76 -2.48 -14.51
C ASN A 74 -6.67 -3.79 -15.30
N PRO A 75 -7.61 -4.05 -16.21
CA PRO A 75 -7.49 -5.18 -17.13
C PRO A 75 -6.18 -5.11 -17.92
N THR A 76 -5.55 -6.25 -18.13
CA THR A 76 -4.37 -6.33 -18.98
C THR A 76 -4.74 -5.93 -20.41
N PRO A 77 -4.03 -4.97 -21.02
CA PRO A 77 -4.28 -4.58 -22.41
C PRO A 77 -4.05 -5.76 -23.36
N GLU A 78 -4.90 -5.88 -24.37
CA GLU A 78 -4.72 -6.91 -25.39
C GLU A 78 -3.43 -6.69 -26.18
N GLY A 79 -2.75 -7.79 -26.54
CA GLY A 79 -1.57 -7.79 -27.39
C GLY A 79 -0.27 -7.36 -26.72
N VAL A 80 -0.26 -7.14 -25.43
CA VAL A 80 1.00 -6.87 -24.69
C VAL A 80 1.82 -8.15 -24.56
N PRO A 81 3.08 -8.19 -25.05
CA PRO A 81 3.94 -9.36 -24.90
C PRO A 81 4.18 -9.73 -23.42
N MET A 82 4.25 -11.02 -23.14
CA MET A 82 4.47 -11.51 -21.78
C MET A 82 5.79 -11.00 -21.19
N GLU A 83 6.84 -10.92 -22.01
CA GLU A 83 8.15 -10.40 -21.60
C GLU A 83 8.07 -8.97 -21.10
N LEU A 84 7.35 -8.10 -21.81
CA LEU A 84 7.15 -6.71 -21.39
C LEU A 84 6.34 -6.64 -20.08
N MET A 85 5.32 -7.47 -19.93
CA MET A 85 4.58 -7.54 -18.67
C MET A 85 5.45 -8.01 -17.50
N GLN A 86 6.40 -8.94 -17.75
CA GLN A 86 7.36 -9.39 -16.74
C GLN A 86 8.29 -8.26 -16.30
N GLU A 87 8.79 -7.45 -17.22
CA GLU A 87 9.66 -6.30 -16.94
C GLU A 87 8.90 -5.24 -16.13
N ILE A 88 7.70 -4.86 -16.54
CA ILE A 88 6.85 -3.89 -15.84
C ILE A 88 6.54 -4.37 -14.41
N ALA A 89 6.18 -5.63 -14.26
CA ALA A 89 5.91 -6.19 -12.95
C ALA A 89 7.16 -6.26 -12.08
N ALA A 90 8.32 -6.57 -12.65
CA ALA A 90 9.59 -6.58 -11.91
C ALA A 90 9.92 -5.19 -11.34
N ASP A 91 9.87 -4.16 -12.17
CA ASP A 91 10.09 -2.77 -11.77
C ASP A 91 9.07 -2.33 -10.68
N ALA A 92 7.81 -2.62 -10.89
CA ALA A 92 6.77 -2.26 -9.93
C ALA A 92 7.01 -2.89 -8.54
N PHE A 93 7.37 -4.18 -8.49
CA PHE A 93 7.67 -4.87 -7.23
C PHE A 93 8.97 -4.38 -6.58
N GLU A 94 9.98 -4.02 -7.37
CA GLU A 94 11.22 -3.42 -6.84
C GLU A 94 10.94 -2.08 -6.16
N ARG A 95 10.15 -1.22 -6.79
CA ARG A 95 9.78 0.11 -6.27
C ARG A 95 9.02 0.08 -4.94
N ILE A 96 8.35 -1.03 -4.61
CA ILE A 96 7.64 -1.23 -3.34
C ILE A 96 8.37 -2.20 -2.40
N GLY A 97 9.68 -2.44 -2.64
CA GLY A 97 10.52 -3.29 -1.78
C GLY A 97 10.11 -4.77 -1.76
N ALA A 98 9.45 -5.26 -2.81
CA ALA A 98 8.81 -6.56 -2.84
C ALA A 98 9.34 -7.50 -3.94
N ALA A 99 10.47 -7.18 -4.57
CA ALA A 99 11.05 -8.00 -5.63
C ALA A 99 11.27 -9.45 -5.20
N HIS A 100 11.68 -9.66 -3.94
CA HIS A 100 11.93 -10.99 -3.36
C HIS A 100 10.67 -11.81 -3.07
N HIS A 101 9.49 -11.18 -3.09
CA HIS A 101 8.21 -11.87 -2.92
C HIS A 101 7.67 -12.47 -4.23
N ARG A 102 8.22 -12.07 -5.39
CA ARG A 102 7.74 -12.59 -6.67
C ARG A 102 8.09 -14.07 -6.83
N ILE A 103 7.09 -14.88 -7.11
CA ILE A 103 7.21 -16.33 -7.33
C ILE A 103 6.31 -16.74 -8.49
N ASP A 104 6.58 -17.90 -9.08
CA ASP A 104 5.74 -18.52 -10.13
C ASP A 104 5.32 -17.54 -11.25
N THR A 105 6.23 -16.62 -11.60
CA THR A 105 5.95 -15.53 -12.55
C THR A 105 5.64 -16.02 -13.97
N SER A 106 5.93 -17.30 -14.29
CA SER A 106 5.47 -17.95 -15.50
C SER A 106 3.95 -18.14 -15.59
N LYS A 107 3.27 -18.17 -14.44
CA LYS A 107 1.80 -18.24 -14.37
C LYS A 107 1.16 -16.87 -14.55
N HIS A 108 1.73 -15.87 -13.92
CA HIS A 108 1.31 -14.48 -14.05
C HIS A 108 2.45 -13.55 -13.64
N PRO A 109 2.73 -12.46 -14.40
CA PRO A 109 3.84 -11.55 -14.12
C PRO A 109 3.86 -10.95 -12.71
N ALA A 110 2.70 -10.68 -12.15
CA ALA A 110 2.55 -10.11 -10.80
C ALA A 110 2.30 -11.17 -9.72
N MET A 111 2.52 -12.46 -10.01
CA MET A 111 2.39 -13.51 -8.99
C MET A 111 3.43 -13.31 -7.88
N HIS A 112 2.96 -13.29 -6.66
CA HIS A 112 3.80 -13.10 -5.48
C HIS A 112 3.22 -13.82 -4.26
N LYS A 113 4.04 -13.96 -3.24
CA LYS A 113 3.66 -14.52 -1.95
C LYS A 113 4.29 -13.71 -0.83
N THR A 114 3.53 -13.42 0.19
CA THR A 114 3.97 -12.80 1.44
C THR A 114 3.62 -13.72 2.61
N ASP A 115 4.25 -13.52 3.76
CA ASP A 115 3.91 -14.21 5.01
C ASP A 115 2.88 -13.41 5.83
N THR A 116 2.04 -12.66 5.14
CA THR A 116 0.97 -11.83 5.72
C THR A 116 -0.38 -12.52 5.61
N ILE A 117 -1.33 -12.07 6.40
CA ILE A 117 -2.76 -12.41 6.28
C ILE A 117 -3.42 -11.25 5.56
N ASP A 118 -4.05 -11.55 4.42
CA ASP A 118 -4.77 -10.59 3.58
C ASP A 118 -6.28 -10.81 3.64
#